data_9d0becd45eee8dab80086ccedfe7af2d
#
_entry.id   9d0becd45eee8dab80086ccedfe7af2d
#
_cell.length_a   1.000
_cell.length_b   1.000
_cell.length_c   1.000
_cell.angle_alpha   90.00
_cell.angle_beta   90.00
_cell.angle_gamma   90.00
#
_symmetry.space_group_name_H-M   'P 1'
#
loop_
_entity.id
_entity.type
_entity.pdbx_description
1 polymer ?
#
loop_
_entity_poly.entity_id
_entity_poly.type
_entity_poly.pdbx_seq_one_letter_code
_entity_poly.pdbx_strand_id
1 'polypeptide(L)'
;MLFRTRISLALAVAAVFAVTAASASAETGGTSTPGAGPTGEAKLQDGEAIPPSDAPTRVINAIEAANEIAKGHDYCMGGGHARWKSQCYDCSGAVSFALHGGRMIDDPMPSGSLEKWGEKGKGDWITVYANSGHAFAVIAGLRFDTSMTDGKGPGWSDEMRSGRGYKKRHFNDKI
;
A
#
# COMPACT_ATOMS: atom_id res chain seq x y z
N MET A 1 -21.53 -81.82 23.70
CA MET A 1 -21.22 -80.68 22.81
C MET A 1 -22.13 -79.55 23.09
N LEU A 2 -21.66 -78.51 23.80
CA LEU A 2 -22.49 -77.40 24.26
C LEU A 2 -22.25 -76.20 23.35
N PHE A 3 -23.27 -75.80 22.58
CA PHE A 3 -23.20 -74.53 21.84
C PHE A 3 -23.61 -73.36 22.76
N ARG A 4 -22.69 -72.44 23.02
CA ARG A 4 -22.97 -71.21 23.73
C ARG A 4 -23.32 -70.13 22.73
N THR A 5 -24.59 -69.73 22.71
CA THR A 5 -25.06 -68.56 21.97
C THR A 5 -24.69 -67.30 22.68
N ARG A 6 -23.91 -66.44 22.01
CA ARG A 6 -23.59 -65.09 22.51
C ARG A 6 -24.58 -64.09 21.97
N ILE A 7 -25.36 -63.48 22.87
CA ILE A 7 -26.26 -62.38 22.55
C ILE A 7 -25.40 -61.11 22.58
N SER A 8 -25.29 -60.45 21.42
CA SER A 8 -24.65 -59.14 21.31
C SER A 8 -25.72 -58.06 21.53
N LEU A 9 -25.53 -57.28 22.58
CA LEU A 9 -26.33 -56.11 22.89
C LEU A 9 -25.79 -54.92 22.08
N ALA A 10 -26.55 -54.44 21.10
CA ALA A 10 -26.22 -53.27 20.33
C ALA A 10 -26.64 -52.01 21.11
N LEU A 11 -25.67 -51.22 21.53
CA LEU A 11 -25.90 -49.93 22.19
C LEU A 11 -26.08 -48.87 21.09
N ALA A 12 -27.29 -48.35 20.91
CA ALA A 12 -27.56 -47.23 20.03
C ALA A 12 -27.15 -45.91 20.71
N VAL A 13 -26.08 -45.27 20.21
CA VAL A 13 -25.70 -43.94 20.62
C VAL A 13 -26.42 -42.92 19.74
N ALA A 14 -27.39 -42.22 20.32
CA ALA A 14 -28.08 -41.11 19.69
C ALA A 14 -27.13 -39.89 19.70
N ALA A 15 -26.61 -39.51 18.54
CA ALA A 15 -25.85 -38.25 18.36
C ALA A 15 -26.83 -37.09 18.24
N VAL A 16 -26.88 -36.24 19.25
CA VAL A 16 -27.56 -34.93 19.20
C VAL A 16 -26.70 -33.97 18.43
N PHE A 17 -27.08 -33.63 17.19
CA PHE A 17 -26.48 -32.53 16.44
C PHE A 17 -27.01 -31.20 16.97
N ALA A 18 -26.19 -30.47 17.73
CA ALA A 18 -26.43 -29.08 18.06
C ALA A 18 -26.15 -28.23 16.79
N VAL A 19 -27.21 -27.72 16.17
CA VAL A 19 -27.09 -26.73 15.09
C VAL A 19 -26.75 -25.38 15.74
N THR A 20 -25.49 -24.99 15.70
CA THR A 20 -25.09 -23.61 16.01
C THR A 20 -25.48 -22.73 14.83
N ALA A 21 -26.48 -21.90 15.02
CA ALA A 21 -26.79 -20.82 14.09
C ALA A 21 -25.62 -19.82 14.11
N ALA A 22 -24.84 -19.80 13.04
CA ALA A 22 -23.87 -18.73 12.80
C ALA A 22 -24.65 -17.46 12.51
N SER A 23 -24.62 -16.50 13.42
CA SER A 23 -25.11 -15.16 13.19
C SER A 23 -24.20 -14.52 12.14
N ALA A 24 -24.67 -14.41 10.91
CA ALA A 24 -24.05 -13.55 9.91
C ALA A 24 -24.20 -12.11 10.38
N SER A 25 -23.10 -11.51 10.86
CA SER A 25 -23.03 -10.06 11.04
C SER A 25 -23.12 -9.44 9.65
N ALA A 26 -24.25 -8.80 9.35
CA ALA A 26 -24.38 -7.93 8.19
C ALA A 26 -23.40 -6.77 8.42
N GLU A 27 -22.33 -6.71 7.62
CA GLU A 27 -21.53 -5.51 7.50
C GLU A 27 -22.42 -4.42 6.92
N THR A 28 -22.86 -3.54 7.80
CA THR A 28 -23.50 -2.29 7.39
C THR A 28 -22.47 -1.51 6.62
N GLY A 29 -22.68 -1.36 5.30
CA GLY A 29 -21.87 -0.50 4.46
C GLY A 29 -21.77 0.89 5.09
N GLY A 30 -20.60 1.21 5.63
CA GLY A 30 -20.30 2.52 6.16
C GLY A 30 -20.36 3.52 5.02
N THR A 31 -21.35 4.41 5.06
CA THR A 31 -21.33 5.63 4.24
C THR A 31 -20.14 6.45 4.70
N SER A 32 -19.09 6.50 3.87
CA SER A 32 -17.93 7.36 4.11
C SER A 32 -18.39 8.79 4.20
N THR A 33 -18.31 9.37 5.37
CA THR A 33 -18.59 10.81 5.59
C THR A 33 -17.51 11.60 4.84
N PRO A 34 -17.85 12.55 3.95
CA PRO A 34 -16.85 13.40 3.31
C PRO A 34 -16.09 14.20 4.37
N GLY A 35 -14.78 13.93 4.52
CA GLY A 35 -13.90 14.64 5.46
C GLY A 35 -13.30 13.80 6.59
N ALA A 36 -13.59 12.51 6.70
CA ALA A 36 -12.82 11.61 7.55
C ALA A 36 -11.51 11.27 6.81
N GLY A 37 -10.36 11.66 7.37
CA GLY A 37 -9.04 11.23 6.88
C GLY A 37 -8.88 9.71 6.90
N PRO A 38 -7.76 9.19 6.38
CA PRO A 38 -7.52 7.76 6.31
C PRO A 38 -7.63 7.13 7.69
N THR A 39 -8.40 6.05 7.81
CA THR A 39 -8.61 5.33 9.06
C THR A 39 -7.55 4.26 9.27
N GLY A 40 -6.85 3.84 8.20
CA GLY A 40 -5.79 2.84 8.25
C GLY A 40 -4.44 3.36 7.77
N GLU A 41 -3.38 2.76 8.31
CA GLU A 41 -2.01 2.96 7.83
C GLU A 41 -1.49 1.67 7.18
N ALA A 42 -0.69 1.81 6.13
CA ALA A 42 0.02 0.69 5.53
C ALA A 42 1.00 0.08 6.54
N LYS A 43 1.20 -1.23 6.46
CA LYS A 43 2.17 -1.94 7.30
C LYS A 43 3.39 -2.30 6.47
N LEU A 44 4.57 -2.05 7.03
CA LEU A 44 5.81 -2.50 6.41
C LEU A 44 6.07 -3.96 6.79
N GLN A 45 6.17 -4.85 5.80
CA GLN A 45 6.45 -6.27 5.99
C GLN A 45 7.41 -6.75 4.91
N ASP A 46 8.53 -7.34 5.30
CA ASP A 46 9.54 -7.91 4.40
C ASP A 46 10.03 -6.94 3.29
N GLY A 47 10.03 -5.62 3.62
CA GLY A 47 10.44 -4.55 2.70
C GLY A 47 9.34 -4.10 1.72
N GLU A 48 8.13 -4.61 1.85
CA GLU A 48 6.94 -4.20 1.10
C GLU A 48 5.92 -3.49 1.98
N ALA A 49 5.19 -2.55 1.41
CA ALA A 49 4.06 -1.92 2.06
C ALA A 49 2.78 -2.75 1.80
N ILE A 50 2.11 -3.13 2.87
CA ILE A 50 0.79 -3.78 2.81
C ILE A 50 -0.27 -2.70 2.98
N PRO A 51 -1.12 -2.45 1.97
CA PRO A 51 -2.13 -1.41 2.04
C PRO A 51 -3.20 -1.75 3.10
N PRO A 52 -3.76 -0.73 3.78
CA PRO A 52 -4.89 -0.96 4.67
C PRO A 52 -6.16 -1.30 3.85
N SER A 53 -7.07 -2.05 4.46
CA SER A 53 -8.26 -2.58 3.77
C SER A 53 -9.26 -1.51 3.33
N ASP A 54 -9.19 -0.33 3.93
CA ASP A 54 -10.02 0.83 3.64
C ASP A 54 -9.38 1.83 2.68
N ALA A 55 -8.17 1.53 2.17
CA ALA A 55 -7.51 2.39 1.21
C ALA A 55 -8.28 2.45 -0.14
N PRO A 56 -8.43 3.63 -0.73
CA PRO A 56 -8.97 3.77 -2.07
C PRO A 56 -8.15 2.97 -3.10
N THR A 57 -8.80 2.46 -4.14
CA THR A 57 -8.14 1.64 -5.19
C THR A 57 -6.91 2.33 -5.79
N ARG A 58 -6.93 3.66 -5.98
CA ARG A 58 -5.77 4.41 -6.48
C ARG A 58 -4.58 4.34 -5.53
N VAL A 59 -4.82 4.35 -4.23
CA VAL A 59 -3.78 4.25 -3.21
C VAL A 59 -3.21 2.84 -3.17
N ILE A 60 -4.08 1.82 -3.21
CA ILE A 60 -3.67 0.41 -3.31
C ILE A 60 -2.76 0.20 -4.52
N ASN A 61 -3.20 0.65 -5.70
CA ASN A 61 -2.43 0.51 -6.95
C ASN A 61 -1.09 1.28 -6.90
N ALA A 62 -1.04 2.44 -6.24
CA ALA A 62 0.20 3.19 -6.05
C ALA A 62 1.19 2.44 -5.12
N ILE A 63 0.68 1.79 -4.06
CA ILE A 63 1.48 0.96 -3.17
C ILE A 63 2.00 -0.27 -3.92
N GLU A 64 1.16 -0.96 -4.69
CA GLU A 64 1.55 -2.13 -5.48
C GLU A 64 2.64 -1.78 -6.51
N ALA A 65 2.48 -0.67 -7.23
CA ALA A 65 3.50 -0.17 -8.15
C ALA A 65 4.81 0.17 -7.43
N ALA A 66 4.74 0.83 -6.29
CA ALA A 66 5.93 1.12 -5.49
C ALA A 66 6.62 -0.16 -4.98
N ASN A 67 5.85 -1.18 -4.57
CA ASN A 67 6.37 -2.51 -4.20
C ASN A 67 7.08 -3.20 -5.36
N GLU A 68 6.57 -3.06 -6.60
CA GLU A 68 7.22 -3.65 -7.79
C GLU A 68 8.67 -3.19 -7.93
N ILE A 69 8.97 -1.94 -7.59
CA ILE A 69 10.31 -1.35 -7.75
C ILE A 69 11.10 -1.22 -6.43
N ALA A 70 10.47 -1.46 -5.28
CA ALA A 70 11.13 -1.42 -3.97
C ALA A 70 12.15 -2.54 -3.77
N LYS A 71 12.09 -3.58 -4.56
CA LYS A 71 13.01 -4.72 -4.51
C LYS A 71 13.76 -4.88 -5.83
N GLY A 72 15.07 -4.99 -5.73
CA GLY A 72 15.93 -5.37 -6.88
C GLY A 72 16.16 -4.26 -7.92
N HIS A 73 15.82 -3.01 -7.62
CA HIS A 73 16.13 -1.88 -8.49
C HIS A 73 17.09 -0.93 -7.80
N ASP A 74 18.21 -0.66 -8.47
CA ASP A 74 19.22 0.28 -7.98
C ASP A 74 18.85 1.73 -8.28
N TYR A 75 19.56 2.65 -7.65
CA TYR A 75 19.51 4.06 -7.99
C TYR A 75 20.35 4.37 -9.22
N CYS A 76 19.80 5.11 -10.18
CA CYS A 76 20.58 5.75 -11.24
C CYS A 76 19.96 7.09 -11.62
N MET A 77 20.80 8.11 -11.81
CA MET A 77 20.35 9.44 -12.20
C MET A 77 19.60 9.39 -13.54
N GLY A 78 18.39 9.97 -13.59
CA GLY A 78 17.50 9.93 -14.76
C GLY A 78 16.74 8.61 -14.95
N GLY A 79 16.91 7.66 -14.02
CA GLY A 79 16.19 6.38 -14.07
C GLY A 79 14.69 6.55 -13.91
N GLY A 80 13.90 5.80 -14.70
CA GLY A 80 12.44 5.86 -14.68
C GLY A 80 11.81 6.98 -15.51
N HIS A 81 12.60 7.84 -16.18
CA HIS A 81 12.08 8.97 -16.94
C HIS A 81 11.86 8.68 -18.43
N ALA A 82 12.64 7.80 -19.05
CA ALA A 82 12.49 7.46 -20.46
C ALA A 82 11.38 6.44 -20.72
N ARG A 83 11.06 5.64 -19.73
CA ARG A 83 10.01 4.61 -19.78
C ARG A 83 9.62 4.24 -18.35
N TRP A 84 8.38 3.80 -18.16
CA TRP A 84 7.89 3.39 -16.85
C TRP A 84 8.69 2.21 -16.27
N LYS A 85 8.84 1.13 -17.02
CA LYS A 85 9.67 -0.02 -16.59
C LYS A 85 11.13 0.23 -16.93
N SER A 86 11.93 0.46 -15.90
CA SER A 86 13.36 0.75 -15.98
C SER A 86 14.14 -0.23 -15.11
N GLN A 87 15.42 -0.44 -15.41
CA GLN A 87 16.30 -1.27 -14.58
C GLN A 87 16.73 -0.58 -13.28
N CYS A 88 16.64 0.73 -13.24
CA CYS A 88 16.98 1.56 -12.09
C CYS A 88 16.11 2.82 -12.09
N TYR A 89 15.98 3.45 -10.93
CA TYR A 89 15.16 4.65 -10.76
C TYR A 89 15.92 5.73 -9.99
N ASP A 90 15.73 7.00 -10.39
CA ASP A 90 16.07 8.11 -9.52
C ASP A 90 14.88 8.44 -8.58
N CYS A 91 15.08 9.44 -7.72
CA CYS A 91 14.09 9.82 -6.71
C CYS A 91 12.74 10.20 -7.30
N SER A 92 12.74 11.01 -8.34
CA SER A 92 11.51 11.48 -8.99
C SER A 92 10.92 10.45 -9.95
N GLY A 93 11.75 9.62 -10.59
CA GLY A 93 11.31 8.49 -11.39
C GLY A 93 10.59 7.43 -10.56
N ALA A 94 11.10 7.12 -9.36
CA ALA A 94 10.46 6.20 -8.42
C ALA A 94 9.10 6.73 -7.94
N VAL A 95 9.04 8.00 -7.51
CA VAL A 95 7.78 8.64 -7.12
C VAL A 95 6.79 8.66 -8.28
N SER A 96 7.25 9.02 -9.49
CA SER A 96 6.41 9.03 -10.67
C SER A 96 5.85 7.64 -10.99
N PHE A 97 6.65 6.59 -10.86
CA PHE A 97 6.21 5.21 -11.09
C PHE A 97 5.06 4.81 -10.14
N ALA A 98 5.21 5.13 -8.85
CA ALA A 98 4.15 4.90 -7.86
C ALA A 98 2.86 5.68 -8.19
N LEU A 99 2.97 6.98 -8.50
CA LEU A 99 1.83 7.82 -8.87
C LEU A 99 1.14 7.34 -10.15
N HIS A 100 1.91 6.87 -11.15
CA HIS A 100 1.38 6.31 -12.38
C HIS A 100 0.58 5.01 -12.12
N GLY A 101 1.08 4.13 -11.26
CA GLY A 101 0.33 2.95 -10.82
C GLY A 101 -1.04 3.31 -10.25
N GLY A 102 -1.12 4.37 -9.45
CA GLY A 102 -2.37 4.93 -8.95
C GLY A 102 -3.18 5.73 -9.98
N ARG A 103 -2.73 5.84 -11.23
CA ARG A 103 -3.36 6.65 -12.30
C ARG A 103 -3.53 8.11 -11.91
N MET A 104 -2.50 8.70 -11.32
CA MET A 104 -2.48 10.10 -10.89
C MET A 104 -1.65 10.99 -11.81
N ILE A 105 -0.79 10.39 -12.63
CA ILE A 105 0.00 11.04 -13.69
C ILE A 105 0.11 10.12 -14.90
N ASP A 106 0.24 10.73 -16.07
CA ASP A 106 0.37 10.03 -17.35
C ASP A 106 1.83 9.93 -17.84
N ASP A 107 2.68 10.88 -17.43
CA ASP A 107 4.09 10.96 -17.80
C ASP A 107 5.01 11.08 -16.58
N PRO A 108 6.24 10.55 -16.63
CA PRO A 108 7.22 10.71 -15.56
C PRO A 108 7.59 12.19 -15.36
N MET A 109 7.66 12.61 -14.11
CA MET A 109 7.91 14.00 -13.73
C MET A 109 9.25 14.14 -12.98
N PRO A 110 10.13 15.08 -13.37
CA PRO A 110 11.30 15.43 -12.58
C PRO A 110 10.89 16.11 -11.28
N SER A 111 11.78 16.11 -10.27
CA SER A 111 11.48 16.63 -8.93
C SER A 111 10.97 18.08 -8.94
N GLY A 112 11.55 18.96 -9.79
CA GLY A 112 11.10 20.34 -9.95
C GLY A 112 9.67 20.47 -10.53
N SER A 113 9.20 19.50 -11.32
CA SER A 113 7.81 19.43 -11.78
C SER A 113 6.88 18.90 -10.69
N LEU A 114 7.33 17.91 -9.91
CA LEU A 114 6.61 17.41 -8.74
C LEU A 114 6.38 18.49 -7.68
N GLU A 115 7.24 19.52 -7.59
CA GLU A 115 7.01 20.70 -6.73
C GLU A 115 5.72 21.47 -7.07
N LYS A 116 5.21 21.30 -8.29
CA LYS A 116 4.03 22.01 -8.82
C LYS A 116 2.85 21.08 -9.11
N TRP A 117 3.05 19.77 -8.95
CA TRP A 117 2.04 18.75 -9.20
C TRP A 117 0.87 18.85 -8.21
N GLY A 118 -0.33 18.52 -8.64
CA GLY A 118 -1.51 18.42 -7.80
C GLY A 118 -1.80 19.67 -6.96
N GLU A 119 -2.37 19.48 -5.81
CA GLU A 119 -2.73 20.54 -4.86
C GLU A 119 -1.66 20.74 -3.80
N LYS A 120 -1.68 21.93 -3.16
CA LYS A 120 -0.72 22.31 -2.11
C LYS A 120 -1.12 21.70 -0.77
N GLY A 121 -0.15 21.15 -0.07
CA GLY A 121 -0.34 20.63 1.29
C GLY A 121 -0.11 19.14 1.37
N LYS A 122 -0.52 18.57 2.50
CA LYS A 122 -0.57 17.13 2.70
C LYS A 122 -1.88 16.59 2.17
N GLY A 123 -1.86 15.44 1.52
CA GLY A 123 -3.04 14.66 1.21
C GLY A 123 -3.39 13.71 2.34
N ASP A 124 -4.59 13.20 2.32
CA ASP A 124 -5.06 12.23 3.31
C ASP A 124 -4.32 10.89 3.16
N TRP A 125 -4.13 10.43 1.93
CA TRP A 125 -3.51 9.15 1.64
C TRP A 125 -2.10 9.26 1.07
N ILE A 126 -1.86 10.20 0.16
CA ILE A 126 -0.59 10.36 -0.54
C ILE A 126 -0.13 11.81 -0.44
N THR A 127 1.09 11.98 0.07
CA THR A 127 1.79 13.27 0.04
C THR A 127 3.12 13.11 -0.65
N VAL A 128 3.33 13.85 -1.75
CA VAL A 128 4.62 13.99 -2.41
C VAL A 128 5.38 15.16 -1.78
N TYR A 129 6.61 14.91 -1.43
CA TYR A 129 7.58 15.90 -0.96
C TYR A 129 8.61 16.11 -2.06
N ALA A 130 8.70 17.31 -2.60
CA ALA A 130 9.62 17.60 -3.69
C ALA A 130 10.32 18.95 -3.50
N ASN A 131 11.58 19.01 -3.93
CA ASN A 131 12.35 20.21 -4.15
C ASN A 131 13.20 20.04 -5.42
N SER A 132 14.00 21.04 -5.79
CA SER A 132 14.79 21.00 -7.02
C SER A 132 15.81 19.85 -7.12
N GLY A 133 16.20 19.24 -6.00
CA GLY A 133 17.24 18.21 -5.94
C GLY A 133 16.74 16.81 -5.53
N HIS A 134 15.51 16.68 -5.01
CA HIS A 134 15.00 15.40 -4.51
C HIS A 134 13.48 15.33 -4.45
N ALA A 135 12.95 14.13 -4.55
CA ALA A 135 11.54 13.84 -4.29
C ALA A 135 11.38 12.52 -3.52
N PHE A 136 10.38 12.46 -2.66
CA PHE A 136 9.90 11.25 -2.01
C PHE A 136 8.39 11.35 -1.77
N ALA A 137 7.75 10.23 -1.50
CA ALA A 137 6.33 10.19 -1.18
C ALA A 137 6.10 9.59 0.21
N VAL A 138 5.00 10.01 0.86
CA VAL A 138 4.40 9.30 1.99
C VAL A 138 3.07 8.77 1.49
N ILE A 139 2.89 7.46 1.52
CA ILE A 139 1.70 6.77 1.01
C ILE A 139 1.14 5.93 2.14
N ALA A 140 -0.09 6.20 2.53
CA ALA A 140 -0.77 5.52 3.64
C ALA A 140 0.14 5.42 4.90
N GLY A 141 0.82 6.51 5.28
CA GLY A 141 1.67 6.57 6.46
C GLY A 141 3.12 6.10 6.27
N LEU A 142 3.46 5.34 5.24
CA LEU A 142 4.83 4.89 4.98
C LEU A 142 5.58 5.80 4.01
N ARG A 143 6.86 6.03 4.26
CA ARG A 143 7.75 6.78 3.36
C ARG A 143 8.27 5.87 2.26
N PHE A 144 8.08 6.29 1.00
CA PHE A 144 8.68 5.69 -0.19
C PHE A 144 9.74 6.64 -0.76
N ASP A 145 10.99 6.19 -0.82
CA ASP A 145 12.14 7.06 -1.10
C ASP A 145 13.27 6.22 -1.73
N THR A 146 14.18 6.83 -2.46
CA THR A 146 15.38 6.18 -2.99
C THR A 146 16.60 6.32 -2.09
N SER A 147 16.49 7.02 -0.97
CA SER A 147 17.57 7.19 0.02
C SER A 147 17.45 6.21 1.20
N MET A 148 16.76 5.08 1.00
CA MET A 148 16.39 4.20 2.09
C MET A 148 17.51 3.28 2.54
N THR A 149 18.11 2.57 1.65
CA THR A 149 19.11 1.56 1.93
C THR A 149 20.46 2.01 1.40
N ASP A 150 21.14 2.90 2.11
CA ASP A 150 22.47 3.41 1.72
C ASP A 150 22.52 3.99 0.30
N GLY A 151 21.40 4.59 -0.16
CA GLY A 151 21.29 5.17 -1.50
C GLY A 151 21.22 4.14 -2.64
N LYS A 152 20.85 2.90 -2.35
CA LYS A 152 20.86 1.80 -3.33
C LYS A 152 19.60 1.69 -4.20
N GLY A 153 18.58 2.51 -3.99
CA GLY A 153 17.38 2.48 -4.83
C GLY A 153 16.08 2.75 -4.09
N PRO A 154 14.95 2.57 -4.77
CA PRO A 154 13.63 2.77 -4.17
C PRO A 154 13.36 1.78 -3.03
N GLY A 155 12.69 2.25 -1.99
CA GLY A 155 12.31 1.40 -0.87
C GLY A 155 11.36 2.10 0.10
N TRP A 156 10.87 1.30 1.05
CA TRP A 156 9.93 1.74 2.07
C TRP A 156 10.57 1.90 3.44
N SER A 157 10.02 2.81 4.27
CA SER A 157 10.35 2.96 5.68
C SER A 157 9.16 3.49 6.48
N ASP A 158 9.07 3.07 7.72
CA ASP A 158 8.23 3.66 8.76
C ASP A 158 8.88 4.90 9.40
N GLU A 159 10.18 5.11 9.21
CA GLU A 159 10.86 6.31 9.66
C GLU A 159 10.64 7.50 8.72
N MET A 160 10.08 8.59 9.27
CA MET A 160 9.88 9.82 8.53
C MET A 160 11.14 10.67 8.49
N ARG A 161 11.46 11.22 7.32
CA ARG A 161 12.49 12.25 7.20
C ARG A 161 11.91 13.66 7.34
N SER A 162 12.75 14.63 7.65
CA SER A 162 12.35 16.04 7.71
C SER A 162 11.79 16.52 6.36
N GLY A 163 10.59 17.08 6.39
CA GLY A 163 10.00 17.77 5.24
C GLY A 163 10.44 19.23 5.07
N ARG A 164 11.45 19.71 5.84
CA ARG A 164 11.98 21.07 5.71
C ARG A 164 12.65 21.23 4.35
N GLY A 165 12.33 22.30 3.64
CA GLY A 165 12.87 22.57 2.30
C GLY A 165 12.18 21.83 1.16
N TYR A 166 11.10 21.10 1.45
CA TYR A 166 10.27 20.43 0.45
C TYR A 166 8.93 21.13 0.28
N LYS A 167 8.45 21.24 -0.95
CA LYS A 167 7.04 21.49 -1.24
C LYS A 167 6.26 20.20 -0.99
N LYS A 168 5.10 20.32 -0.36
CA LYS A 168 4.17 19.21 -0.14
C LYS A 168 3.06 19.32 -1.15
N ARG A 169 2.78 18.20 -1.82
CA ARG A 169 1.79 18.11 -2.88
C ARG A 169 0.98 16.83 -2.72
N HIS A 170 -0.28 16.88 -3.10
CA HIS A 170 -1.16 15.73 -3.10
C HIS A 170 -2.05 15.70 -4.35
N PHE A 171 -2.55 14.52 -4.66
CA PHE A 171 -3.57 14.38 -5.70
C PHE A 171 -4.89 14.97 -5.19
N ASN A 172 -5.75 15.41 -6.09
CA ASN A 172 -7.07 15.90 -5.72
C ASN A 172 -7.81 14.82 -4.89
N ASP A 173 -8.15 15.13 -3.64
CA ASP A 173 -8.65 14.20 -2.62
C ASP A 173 -10.08 13.66 -2.85
N LYS A 174 -10.61 13.80 -4.04
CA LYS A 174 -11.83 13.08 -4.44
C LYS A 174 -11.48 11.66 -4.90
N ILE A 175 -10.64 11.00 -4.08
CA ILE A 175 -10.24 9.62 -4.33
C ILE A 175 -11.23 8.68 -3.61
#